data_e854ef314a329824bd746c7f99296fc8
#
_entry.id   e854ef314a329824bd746c7f99296fc8
#
_cell.length_a   1.000
_cell.length_b   1.000
_cell.length_c   1.000
_cell.angle_alpha   90.00
_cell.angle_beta   90.00
_cell.angle_gamma   90.00
#
_symmetry.space_group_name_H-M   'P 1'
#
loop_
_entity.id
_entity.type
_entity.pdbx_description
1 polymer ?
#
loop_
_entity_poly.entity_id
_entity_poly.type
_entity_poly.pdbx_seq_one_letter_code
_entity_poly.pdbx_strand_id
1 'polypeptide(L)'
;MPRHPHSHAPHSHAPQGQALQDQALHRQASRSQAGRSRASRAGAGEARRRRAATALLASAVCGCLLAASPPAVPLGIGDRLFPHLGNPGYDVLAYDLALGHSGRNDQPLQAVTTIDARITADLERINLDFAHGTVRSVEVDGDPATFTSAGEDLVITPEDDLDEGERTRITVRHTSDPVAGDREGGWVRTADGLAMANQADAAHLVFPCNDHPSDKAMFTFRITAPDGHTAVANGLPAGADRTRGTTTWTYRTQHPMATELAQVSIGRSTIWHRTGPHGLPLRDVVPTRHRAKLAPWLAKTPGQISWMEDKAGRYPFATYGLLMADASIGFALETQTLSLFERELFTDPALPPWYVESIMVHELAHQWFGNSVGPRTWSDLWLNEGHATWYEALYAEERGGRTLEARMRAAYEASDGWRAAGGPPAAPRAPEPGRQIGIFRPNVYAGAALVLYALREEIGRTAFERLERDWVTRHRDGTATTSDFVRLASHIAGRDLAGFLNPWLYGARTPSMPGHPEWTSTARTATADPRPGTRGHRAESLLGASAHRPGGSRE
;
A
#
# COMPACT_ATOMS: atom_id res chain seq x y z
N MET A 1 -16.75 30.67 -59.33
CA MET A 1 -16.38 30.09 -60.63
C MET A 1 -14.92 30.32 -60.91
N PRO A 2 -14.16 29.40 -61.52
CA PRO A 2 -14.35 27.97 -61.78
C PRO A 2 -13.22 27.06 -61.28
N ARG A 3 -13.48 25.83 -61.15
CA ARG A 3 -13.28 24.52 -61.79
C ARG A 3 -12.34 23.57 -61.09
N HIS A 4 -12.93 22.39 -60.74
CA HIS A 4 -12.23 21.14 -60.45
C HIS A 4 -11.46 20.62 -61.66
N PRO A 5 -10.48 19.71 -61.49
CA PRO A 5 -10.73 18.37 -62.02
C PRO A 5 -10.41 17.21 -61.06
N HIS A 6 -11.10 16.12 -61.38
CA HIS A 6 -11.06 14.75 -60.86
C HIS A 6 -9.69 14.06 -60.99
N SER A 7 -9.39 13.16 -60.06
CA SER A 7 -8.47 12.06 -60.36
C SER A 7 -8.86 10.81 -59.56
N HIS A 8 -8.81 9.69 -60.26
CA HIS A 8 -9.32 8.37 -59.96
C HIS A 8 -8.54 7.61 -58.88
N ALA A 9 -9.28 6.82 -58.08
CA ALA A 9 -8.76 5.74 -57.24
C ALA A 9 -8.62 4.43 -58.09
N PRO A 10 -7.61 3.59 -57.84
CA PRO A 10 -7.65 2.20 -58.29
C PRO A 10 -8.08 1.28 -57.14
N HIS A 11 -9.04 0.41 -57.42
CA HIS A 11 -9.43 -0.75 -56.64
C HIS A 11 -8.28 -1.78 -56.60
N SER A 12 -7.90 -2.25 -55.40
CA SER A 12 -7.11 -3.47 -55.27
C SER A 12 -7.92 -4.53 -54.53
N HIS A 13 -8.18 -5.63 -55.22
CA HIS A 13 -8.79 -6.83 -54.67
C HIS A 13 -7.80 -7.53 -53.72
N ALA A 14 -8.21 -7.79 -52.50
CA ALA A 14 -7.53 -8.70 -51.58
C ALA A 14 -8.12 -10.11 -51.72
N PRO A 15 -7.33 -11.17 -51.69
CA PRO A 15 -7.81 -12.54 -51.87
C PRO A 15 -8.44 -13.05 -50.55
N GLN A 16 -9.68 -13.51 -50.64
CA GLN A 16 -10.49 -14.09 -49.54
C GLN A 16 -10.04 -15.52 -49.10
N GLY A 17 -8.88 -15.99 -49.51
CA GLY A 17 -8.44 -17.37 -49.25
C GLY A 17 -7.65 -17.60 -47.95
N GLN A 18 -7.01 -16.59 -47.40
CA GLN A 18 -6.13 -16.76 -46.20
C GLN A 18 -6.87 -16.72 -44.86
N ALA A 19 -7.97 -16.01 -44.76
CA ALA A 19 -8.72 -15.88 -43.48
C ALA A 19 -9.40 -17.18 -43.02
N LEU A 20 -9.70 -18.11 -43.92
CA LEU A 20 -10.33 -19.39 -43.57
C LEU A 20 -9.32 -20.47 -43.09
N GLN A 21 -8.05 -20.36 -43.49
CA GLN A 21 -7.01 -21.28 -43.01
C GLN A 21 -6.56 -20.97 -41.60
N ASP A 22 -6.46 -19.69 -41.22
CA ASP A 22 -6.06 -19.28 -39.85
C ASP A 22 -7.13 -19.62 -38.79
N GLN A 23 -8.42 -19.57 -39.16
CA GLN A 23 -9.48 -20.02 -38.26
C GLN A 23 -9.53 -21.53 -38.01
N ALA A 24 -9.10 -22.32 -38.99
CA ALA A 24 -9.03 -23.78 -38.83
C ALA A 24 -7.87 -24.22 -37.94
N LEU A 25 -6.72 -23.55 -38.04
CA LEU A 25 -5.54 -23.81 -37.21
C LEU A 25 -5.76 -23.41 -35.73
N HIS A 26 -6.43 -22.30 -35.47
CA HIS A 26 -6.78 -21.90 -34.10
C HIS A 26 -7.80 -22.84 -33.42
N ARG A 27 -8.74 -23.39 -34.16
CA ARG A 27 -9.70 -24.39 -33.63
C ARG A 27 -9.06 -25.74 -33.33
N GLN A 28 -8.00 -26.11 -34.05
CA GLN A 28 -7.27 -27.34 -33.80
C GLN A 28 -6.32 -27.25 -32.61
N ALA A 29 -5.68 -26.08 -32.39
CA ALA A 29 -4.83 -25.82 -31.22
C ALA A 29 -5.63 -25.80 -29.91
N SER A 30 -6.81 -25.18 -29.91
CA SER A 30 -7.67 -25.13 -28.73
C SER A 30 -8.26 -26.50 -28.33
N ARG A 31 -8.51 -27.38 -29.29
CA ARG A 31 -8.97 -28.76 -28.99
C ARG A 31 -7.85 -29.67 -28.49
N SER A 32 -6.60 -29.44 -28.87
CA SER A 32 -5.46 -30.23 -28.40
C SER A 32 -5.03 -29.83 -26.96
N GLN A 33 -5.18 -28.57 -26.59
CA GLN A 33 -4.91 -28.13 -25.21
C GLN A 33 -6.00 -28.60 -24.22
N ALA A 34 -7.28 -28.53 -24.59
CA ALA A 34 -8.36 -29.05 -23.76
C ALA A 34 -8.31 -30.57 -23.54
N GLY A 35 -7.80 -31.31 -24.54
CA GLY A 35 -7.61 -32.77 -24.42
C GLY A 35 -6.41 -33.17 -23.55
N ARG A 36 -5.35 -32.35 -23.52
CA ARG A 36 -4.15 -32.65 -22.70
C ARG A 36 -4.38 -32.32 -21.22
N SER A 37 -5.12 -31.26 -20.90
CA SER A 37 -5.43 -30.89 -19.51
C SER A 37 -6.37 -31.89 -18.82
N ARG A 38 -7.31 -32.52 -19.56
CA ARG A 38 -8.16 -33.59 -19.02
C ARG A 38 -7.42 -34.93 -18.83
N ALA A 39 -6.45 -35.24 -19.69
CA ALA A 39 -5.67 -36.48 -19.56
C ALA A 39 -4.67 -36.41 -18.38
N SER A 40 -4.08 -35.25 -18.09
CA SER A 40 -3.17 -35.09 -16.95
C SER A 40 -3.91 -35.14 -15.60
N ARG A 41 -5.12 -34.58 -15.50
CA ARG A 41 -5.94 -34.67 -14.27
C ARG A 41 -6.41 -36.10 -13.98
N ALA A 42 -6.79 -36.88 -15.00
CA ALA A 42 -7.17 -38.27 -14.80
C ALA A 42 -6.00 -39.16 -14.33
N GLY A 43 -4.78 -38.89 -14.84
CA GLY A 43 -3.58 -39.65 -14.44
C GLY A 43 -3.10 -39.38 -13.02
N ALA A 44 -3.21 -38.14 -12.55
CA ALA A 44 -2.83 -37.78 -11.18
C ALA A 44 -3.78 -38.39 -10.13
N GLY A 45 -5.09 -38.39 -10.39
CA GLY A 45 -6.08 -38.99 -9.50
C GLY A 45 -5.92 -40.53 -9.36
N GLU A 46 -5.54 -41.23 -10.44
CA GLU A 46 -5.30 -42.68 -10.35
C GLU A 46 -3.99 -43.03 -9.65
N ALA A 47 -2.94 -42.24 -9.79
CA ALA A 47 -1.69 -42.44 -9.07
C ALA A 47 -1.85 -42.21 -7.54
N ARG A 48 -2.64 -41.22 -7.16
CA ARG A 48 -2.99 -40.97 -5.74
C ARG A 48 -3.87 -42.11 -5.16
N ARG A 49 -4.88 -42.59 -5.89
CA ARG A 49 -5.73 -43.72 -5.46
C ARG A 49 -4.96 -45.05 -5.31
N ARG A 50 -3.94 -45.28 -6.13
CA ARG A 50 -3.08 -46.48 -6.01
C ARG A 50 -2.13 -46.41 -4.81
N ARG A 51 -1.66 -45.24 -4.39
CA ARG A 51 -0.85 -45.07 -3.17
C ARG A 51 -1.69 -45.25 -1.90
N ALA A 52 -2.93 -44.78 -1.87
CA ALA A 52 -3.87 -45.02 -0.74
C ALA A 52 -4.26 -46.48 -0.61
N ALA A 53 -4.42 -47.23 -1.72
CA ALA A 53 -4.78 -48.65 -1.70
C ALA A 53 -3.64 -49.57 -1.23
N THR A 54 -2.39 -49.17 -1.40
CA THR A 54 -1.22 -49.97 -0.98
C THR A 54 -0.90 -49.78 0.51
N ALA A 55 -1.30 -48.65 1.09
CA ALA A 55 -1.13 -48.39 2.54
C ALA A 55 -2.16 -49.13 3.42
N LEU A 56 -3.29 -49.60 2.87
CA LEU A 56 -4.38 -50.27 3.62
C LEU A 56 -4.15 -51.74 3.87
N LEU A 57 -3.13 -52.38 3.31
CA LEU A 57 -2.86 -53.83 3.51
C LEU A 57 -1.70 -54.14 4.47
N ALA A 58 -1.04 -53.15 5.05
CA ALA A 58 0.06 -53.35 5.99
C ALA A 58 -0.22 -52.93 7.46
N SER A 59 -1.45 -52.56 7.81
CA SER A 59 -1.75 -52.00 9.14
C SER A 59 -2.96 -52.66 9.82
N ALA A 60 -2.92 -53.98 9.97
CA ALA A 60 -3.88 -54.68 10.78
C ALA A 60 -3.27 -55.24 12.09
N VAL A 61 -2.43 -54.47 12.77
CA VAL A 61 -2.15 -54.55 14.22
C VAL A 61 -1.24 -53.34 14.58
N CYS A 62 -1.83 -52.18 14.81
CA CYS A 62 -1.24 -51.22 15.77
C CYS A 62 -2.35 -50.24 16.17
N GLY A 63 -2.48 -50.03 17.47
CA GLY A 63 -3.55 -49.23 18.03
C GLY A 63 -3.73 -47.86 17.38
N CYS A 64 -4.98 -47.39 17.36
CA CYS A 64 -5.35 -46.03 17.00
C CYS A 64 -4.54 -44.97 17.78
N LEU A 65 -3.35 -44.65 17.32
CA LEU A 65 -2.78 -43.33 17.51
C LEU A 65 -3.54 -42.44 16.53
N LEU A 66 -4.61 -41.82 17.00
CA LEU A 66 -5.09 -40.58 16.41
C LEU A 66 -3.88 -39.68 16.40
N ALA A 67 -3.18 -39.59 15.27
CA ALA A 67 -2.20 -38.54 15.05
C ALA A 67 -3.00 -37.24 15.15
N ALA A 68 -2.98 -36.61 16.32
CA ALA A 68 -3.54 -35.31 16.48
C ALA A 68 -2.81 -34.40 15.45
N SER A 69 -3.56 -33.80 14.54
CA SER A 69 -2.99 -32.80 13.66
C SER A 69 -2.18 -31.81 14.50
N PRO A 70 -0.98 -31.44 14.10
CA PRO A 70 -0.21 -30.45 14.86
C PRO A 70 -1.08 -29.22 15.11
N PRO A 71 -0.98 -28.60 16.30
CA PRO A 71 -1.80 -27.45 16.62
C PRO A 71 -1.67 -26.38 15.54
N ALA A 72 -2.76 -25.71 15.22
CA ALA A 72 -2.73 -24.53 14.39
C ALA A 72 -1.92 -23.45 15.10
N VAL A 73 -0.92 -22.89 14.43
CA VAL A 73 -0.04 -21.85 14.98
C VAL A 73 -0.04 -20.65 14.05
N PRO A 74 0.06 -19.43 14.59
CA PRO A 74 0.33 -18.24 13.78
C PRO A 74 1.64 -18.43 13.02
N LEU A 75 1.68 -17.95 11.80
CA LEU A 75 2.91 -17.90 11.00
C LEU A 75 3.36 -16.45 10.83
N GLY A 76 4.44 -16.27 10.10
CA GLY A 76 4.94 -14.97 9.67
C GLY A 76 6.10 -15.19 8.72
N ILE A 77 6.34 -14.24 7.84
CA ILE A 77 7.49 -14.32 6.91
C ILE A 77 8.81 -13.90 7.55
N GLY A 78 8.81 -13.59 8.86
CA GLY A 78 10.02 -13.26 9.63
C GLY A 78 10.44 -11.81 9.48
N ASP A 79 9.53 -10.87 9.22
CA ASP A 79 9.84 -9.44 9.29
C ASP A 79 10.29 -9.07 10.70
N ARG A 80 11.35 -8.29 10.80
CA ARG A 80 11.96 -7.94 12.09
C ARG A 80 11.05 -7.05 12.95
N LEU A 81 10.20 -6.24 12.35
CA LEU A 81 9.32 -5.29 13.05
C LEU A 81 7.96 -5.90 13.34
N PHE A 82 7.49 -6.76 12.45
CA PHE A 82 6.20 -7.45 12.52
C PHE A 82 6.38 -8.95 12.24
N PRO A 83 6.96 -9.71 13.18
CA PRO A 83 7.39 -11.10 12.93
C PRO A 83 6.25 -12.07 12.69
N HIS A 84 5.00 -11.69 12.98
CA HIS A 84 3.81 -12.51 12.82
C HIS A 84 2.95 -12.10 11.62
N LEU A 85 3.39 -11.10 10.84
CA LEU A 85 2.66 -10.67 9.66
C LEU A 85 3.17 -11.34 8.39
N GLY A 86 2.22 -11.54 7.48
CA GLY A 86 2.44 -12.26 6.24
C GLY A 86 2.66 -13.74 6.47
N ASN A 87 2.40 -14.53 5.47
CA ASN A 87 2.44 -15.98 5.58
C ASN A 87 3.25 -16.58 4.44
N PRO A 88 4.13 -17.57 4.70
CA PRO A 88 4.96 -18.18 3.68
C PRO A 88 4.20 -19.26 2.89
N GLY A 89 4.77 -19.64 1.75
CA GLY A 89 4.34 -20.80 0.96
C GLY A 89 3.39 -20.46 -0.18
N TYR A 90 3.00 -19.19 -0.35
CA TYR A 90 2.20 -18.74 -1.47
C TYR A 90 2.49 -17.27 -1.81
N ASP A 91 2.03 -16.83 -2.99
CA ASP A 91 2.14 -15.48 -3.54
C ASP A 91 0.74 -15.09 -4.04
N VAL A 92 0.16 -14.04 -3.49
CA VAL A 92 -1.19 -13.60 -3.86
C VAL A 92 -1.15 -12.84 -5.18
N LEU A 93 -1.95 -13.31 -6.12
CA LEU A 93 -2.07 -12.70 -7.45
C LEU A 93 -3.19 -11.67 -7.52
N ALA A 94 -4.30 -11.93 -6.82
CA ALA A 94 -5.45 -11.04 -6.82
C ALA A 94 -6.35 -11.22 -5.59
N TYR A 95 -6.94 -10.11 -5.17
CA TYR A 95 -8.05 -10.04 -4.22
C TYR A 95 -9.33 -9.56 -4.91
N ASP A 96 -10.47 -10.20 -4.62
CA ASP A 96 -11.83 -9.67 -4.91
C ASP A 96 -12.55 -9.50 -3.58
N LEU A 97 -12.72 -8.25 -3.15
CA LEU A 97 -13.33 -7.88 -1.87
C LEU A 97 -14.77 -7.42 -2.10
N ALA A 98 -15.74 -8.22 -1.69
CA ALA A 98 -17.15 -7.83 -1.68
C ALA A 98 -17.55 -7.42 -0.26
N LEU A 99 -17.98 -6.16 -0.08
CA LEU A 99 -18.31 -5.54 1.20
C LEU A 99 -19.75 -5.01 1.16
N GLY A 100 -20.60 -5.45 2.08
CA GLY A 100 -21.98 -5.01 2.22
C GLY A 100 -22.17 -4.17 3.48
N HIS A 101 -22.39 -2.86 3.29
CA HIS A 101 -22.62 -1.88 4.36
C HIS A 101 -24.12 -1.71 4.62
N SER A 102 -24.53 -1.79 5.88
CA SER A 102 -25.95 -1.68 6.29
C SER A 102 -26.51 -0.25 6.31
N GLY A 103 -25.67 0.78 6.11
CA GLY A 103 -25.98 2.19 6.34
C GLY A 103 -25.63 2.67 7.75
N ARG A 104 -25.06 1.80 8.59
CA ARG A 104 -24.63 2.11 9.97
C ARG A 104 -23.14 1.80 10.13
N ASN A 105 -22.37 2.79 10.57
CA ASN A 105 -20.93 2.70 10.76
C ASN A 105 -20.48 2.07 12.09
N ASP A 106 -21.43 1.56 12.86
CA ASP A 106 -21.23 0.85 14.14
C ASP A 106 -21.64 -0.63 14.04
N GLN A 107 -21.92 -1.12 12.84
CA GLN A 107 -22.32 -2.51 12.61
C GLN A 107 -21.33 -3.22 11.69
N PRO A 108 -21.05 -4.52 11.93
CA PRO A 108 -20.23 -5.32 11.05
C PRO A 108 -20.77 -5.35 9.61
N LEU A 109 -19.85 -5.19 8.64
CA LEU A 109 -20.15 -5.41 7.24
C LEU A 109 -20.23 -6.91 6.95
N GLN A 110 -21.12 -7.30 6.05
CA GLN A 110 -21.09 -8.64 5.46
C GLN A 110 -20.04 -8.65 4.37
N ALA A 111 -19.12 -9.60 4.41
CA ALA A 111 -17.98 -9.61 3.52
C ALA A 111 -17.72 -10.98 2.89
N VAL A 112 -17.20 -10.95 1.67
CA VAL A 112 -16.61 -12.09 1.00
C VAL A 112 -15.26 -11.65 0.45
N THR A 113 -14.19 -12.31 0.86
CA THR A 113 -12.86 -12.13 0.30
C THR A 113 -12.54 -13.35 -0.55
N THR A 114 -12.27 -13.13 -1.84
CA THR A 114 -11.76 -14.17 -2.74
C THR A 114 -10.31 -13.84 -3.08
N ILE A 115 -9.42 -14.81 -2.90
CA ILE A 115 -7.99 -14.71 -3.08
C ILE A 115 -7.57 -15.68 -4.16
N ASP A 116 -6.98 -15.20 -5.25
CA ASP A 116 -6.29 -16.03 -6.23
C ASP A 116 -4.80 -16.01 -5.88
N ALA A 117 -4.24 -17.16 -5.54
CA ALA A 117 -2.84 -17.31 -5.15
C ALA A 117 -2.10 -18.32 -6.01
N ARG A 118 -0.78 -18.20 -6.04
CA ARG A 118 0.15 -19.20 -6.56
C ARG A 118 0.89 -19.83 -5.39
N ILE A 119 0.88 -21.13 -5.31
CA ILE A 119 1.58 -21.90 -4.27
C ILE A 119 3.09 -21.90 -4.61
N THR A 120 3.92 -21.56 -3.64
CA THR A 120 5.38 -21.45 -3.79
C THR A 120 6.14 -22.52 -3.00
N ALA A 121 5.44 -23.32 -2.20
CA ALA A 121 5.93 -24.53 -1.53
C ALA A 121 4.75 -25.46 -1.26
N ASP A 122 4.99 -26.76 -1.12
CA ASP A 122 3.92 -27.71 -0.77
C ASP A 122 3.30 -27.36 0.60
N LEU A 123 1.96 -27.29 0.68
CA LEU A 123 1.24 -26.87 1.86
C LEU A 123 0.10 -27.86 2.22
N GLU A 124 0.15 -28.43 3.43
CA GLU A 124 -1.01 -29.13 4.04
C GLU A 124 -2.04 -28.13 4.61
N ARG A 125 -1.64 -26.90 4.88
CA ARG A 125 -2.44 -25.81 5.42
C ARG A 125 -1.99 -24.49 4.84
N ILE A 126 -2.92 -23.54 4.73
CA ILE A 126 -2.61 -22.17 4.35
C ILE A 126 -3.11 -21.23 5.44
N ASN A 127 -2.26 -20.33 5.90
CA ASN A 127 -2.64 -19.29 6.84
C ASN A 127 -2.92 -17.99 6.09
N LEU A 128 -3.91 -17.23 6.58
CA LEU A 128 -4.16 -15.82 6.21
C LEU A 128 -4.17 -15.00 7.49
N ASP A 129 -3.63 -13.81 7.45
CA ASP A 129 -3.80 -12.85 8.55
C ASP A 129 -5.26 -12.39 8.57
N PHE A 130 -5.95 -12.50 9.72
CA PHE A 130 -7.32 -12.02 9.89
C PHE A 130 -7.74 -11.90 11.35
N ALA A 131 -8.23 -10.72 11.71
CA ALA A 131 -8.84 -10.41 13.00
C ALA A 131 -10.08 -9.51 12.81
N HIS A 132 -10.73 -9.10 13.91
CA HIS A 132 -11.88 -8.17 13.91
C HIS A 132 -13.05 -8.58 12.99
N GLY A 133 -13.31 -9.89 12.92
CA GLY A 133 -14.44 -10.41 12.18
C GLY A 133 -14.77 -11.86 12.56
N THR A 134 -15.87 -12.36 12.02
CA THR A 134 -16.30 -13.75 12.21
C THR A 134 -16.27 -14.46 10.87
N VAL A 135 -15.48 -15.52 10.74
CA VAL A 135 -15.47 -16.39 9.56
C VAL A 135 -16.67 -17.33 9.63
N ARG A 136 -17.42 -17.42 8.54
CA ARG A 136 -18.61 -18.26 8.42
C ARG A 136 -18.34 -19.54 7.63
N SER A 137 -17.60 -19.42 6.54
CA SER A 137 -17.18 -20.55 5.71
C SER A 137 -15.92 -20.21 4.95
N VAL A 138 -15.15 -21.22 4.63
CA VAL A 138 -14.00 -21.16 3.73
C VAL A 138 -14.16 -22.23 2.66
N GLU A 139 -13.87 -21.88 1.43
CA GLU A 139 -13.79 -22.75 0.28
C GLU A 139 -12.41 -22.64 -0.36
N VAL A 140 -11.79 -23.74 -0.73
CA VAL A 140 -10.54 -23.80 -1.50
C VAL A 140 -10.86 -24.49 -2.83
N ASP A 141 -10.65 -23.77 -3.95
CA ASP A 141 -11.00 -24.23 -5.31
C ASP A 141 -12.46 -24.63 -5.51
N GLY A 142 -13.35 -24.13 -4.62
CA GLY A 142 -14.79 -24.38 -4.62
C GLY A 142 -15.22 -25.49 -3.67
N ASP A 143 -14.28 -26.21 -3.08
CA ASP A 143 -14.55 -27.26 -2.10
C ASP A 143 -14.50 -26.70 -0.66
N PRO A 144 -15.40 -27.11 0.22
CA PRO A 144 -15.41 -26.67 1.61
C PRO A 144 -14.12 -27.05 2.33
N ALA A 145 -13.49 -26.09 3.02
CA ALA A 145 -12.29 -26.30 3.82
C ALA A 145 -12.59 -26.12 5.32
N THR A 146 -11.89 -26.88 6.16
CA THR A 146 -11.93 -26.64 7.59
C THR A 146 -11.01 -25.49 7.97
N PHE A 147 -11.35 -24.76 9.03
CA PHE A 147 -10.58 -23.61 9.46
C PHE A 147 -10.62 -23.42 10.97
N THR A 148 -9.61 -22.76 11.50
CA THR A 148 -9.54 -22.34 12.90
C THR A 148 -8.77 -21.04 13.02
N SER A 149 -9.01 -20.26 14.09
CA SER A 149 -8.21 -19.08 14.39
C SER A 149 -7.05 -19.46 15.31
N ALA A 150 -5.86 -18.89 15.04
CA ALA A 150 -4.66 -19.03 15.86
C ALA A 150 -4.01 -17.66 15.99
N GLY A 151 -4.20 -16.98 17.13
CA GLY A 151 -3.81 -15.56 17.26
C GLY A 151 -4.61 -14.68 16.30
N GLU A 152 -3.91 -13.95 15.44
CA GLU A 152 -4.50 -13.13 14.38
C GLU A 152 -4.47 -13.83 13.00
N ASP A 153 -4.19 -15.15 12.98
CA ASP A 153 -4.24 -15.96 11.76
C ASP A 153 -5.56 -16.73 11.64
N LEU A 154 -6.04 -16.83 10.42
CA LEU A 154 -7.01 -17.79 9.96
C LEU A 154 -6.28 -18.97 9.32
N VAL A 155 -6.16 -20.08 10.02
CA VAL A 155 -5.53 -21.31 9.54
C VAL A 155 -6.56 -22.16 8.80
N ILE A 156 -6.33 -22.43 7.54
CA ILE A 156 -7.22 -23.14 6.63
C ILE A 156 -6.60 -24.50 6.29
N THR A 157 -7.36 -25.57 6.43
CA THR A 157 -6.97 -26.91 6.00
C THR A 157 -7.86 -27.32 4.84
N PRO A 158 -7.35 -27.31 3.59
CA PRO A 158 -8.09 -27.78 2.42
C PRO A 158 -8.34 -29.29 2.48
N GLU A 159 -9.21 -29.81 1.62
CA GLU A 159 -9.47 -31.25 1.52
C GLU A 159 -8.25 -32.01 0.95
N ASP A 160 -7.62 -31.44 -0.08
CA ASP A 160 -6.39 -31.92 -0.70
C ASP A 160 -5.23 -30.96 -0.40
N ASP A 161 -4.01 -31.49 -0.27
CA ASP A 161 -2.79 -30.68 -0.15
C ASP A 161 -2.59 -29.77 -1.37
N LEU A 162 -1.98 -28.62 -1.15
CA LEU A 162 -1.66 -27.64 -2.20
C LEU A 162 -0.21 -27.85 -2.67
N ASP A 163 -0.02 -28.23 -3.94
CA ASP A 163 1.30 -28.52 -4.50
C ASP A 163 2.01 -27.25 -5.00
N GLU A 164 3.34 -27.17 -4.86
CA GLU A 164 4.16 -26.07 -5.40
C GLU A 164 3.92 -25.85 -6.90
N GLY A 165 3.76 -24.60 -7.31
CA GLY A 165 3.51 -24.17 -8.69
C GLY A 165 2.04 -24.17 -9.10
N GLU A 166 1.13 -24.69 -8.30
CA GLU A 166 -0.31 -24.64 -8.56
C GLU A 166 -0.89 -23.25 -8.28
N ARG A 167 -2.04 -22.99 -8.90
CA ARG A 167 -2.89 -21.84 -8.58
C ARG A 167 -4.09 -22.34 -7.80
N THR A 168 -4.37 -21.65 -6.70
CA THR A 168 -5.51 -21.93 -5.86
C THR A 168 -6.38 -20.70 -5.70
N ARG A 169 -7.66 -20.91 -5.48
CA ARG A 169 -8.63 -19.88 -5.15
C ARG A 169 -9.22 -20.15 -3.77
N ILE A 170 -9.03 -19.21 -2.86
CA ILE A 170 -9.56 -19.26 -1.51
C ILE A 170 -10.71 -18.27 -1.43
N THR A 171 -11.88 -18.71 -0.97
CA THR A 171 -13.04 -17.86 -0.74
C THR A 171 -13.43 -17.90 0.73
N VAL A 172 -13.32 -16.77 1.40
CA VAL A 172 -13.67 -16.61 2.82
C VAL A 172 -14.94 -15.76 2.93
N ARG A 173 -16.02 -16.33 3.49
CA ARG A 173 -17.22 -15.58 3.87
C ARG A 173 -17.12 -15.19 5.33
N HIS A 174 -17.14 -13.89 5.58
CA HIS A 174 -16.88 -13.37 6.91
C HIS A 174 -17.69 -12.10 7.22
N THR A 175 -17.54 -11.58 8.43
CA THR A 175 -17.89 -10.20 8.76
C THR A 175 -16.63 -9.37 8.90
N SER A 176 -16.72 -8.07 8.66
CA SER A 176 -15.68 -7.10 8.92
C SER A 176 -16.23 -6.08 9.92
N ASP A 177 -15.67 -6.02 11.12
CA ASP A 177 -16.25 -5.29 12.23
C ASP A 177 -15.52 -3.96 12.49
N PRO A 178 -16.18 -2.80 12.27
CA PRO A 178 -15.56 -1.49 12.45
C PRO A 178 -15.45 -1.04 13.90
N VAL A 179 -15.92 -1.84 14.86
CA VAL A 179 -15.89 -1.52 16.29
C VAL A 179 -15.20 -2.59 17.14
N ALA A 180 -14.66 -3.63 16.50
CA ALA A 180 -13.96 -4.69 17.22
C ALA A 180 -12.57 -4.23 17.67
N GLY A 181 -12.22 -4.57 18.92
CA GLY A 181 -10.90 -4.37 19.52
C GLY A 181 -10.53 -2.90 19.80
N ASP A 182 -9.36 -2.75 20.44
CA ASP A 182 -8.78 -1.45 20.81
C ASP A 182 -7.55 -1.09 19.94
N ARG A 183 -7.29 -1.86 18.86
CA ARG A 183 -6.14 -1.65 17.97
C ARG A 183 -6.35 -0.42 17.09
N GLU A 184 -5.26 0.30 16.85
CA GLU A 184 -5.22 1.40 15.90
C GLU A 184 -5.21 0.84 14.47
N GLY A 185 -5.94 1.47 13.53
CA GLY A 185 -6.00 1.07 12.12
C GLY A 185 -7.22 0.23 11.75
N GLY A 186 -7.22 -0.25 10.50
CA GLY A 186 -8.37 -0.92 9.93
C GLY A 186 -9.49 0.04 9.56
N TRP A 187 -10.71 -0.18 10.06
CA TRP A 187 -11.81 0.74 9.81
C TRP A 187 -11.73 2.00 10.67
N VAL A 188 -11.76 3.15 10.01
CA VAL A 188 -11.97 4.47 10.60
C VAL A 188 -13.44 4.85 10.44
N ARG A 189 -14.13 5.05 11.57
CA ARG A 189 -15.51 5.55 11.55
C ARG A 189 -15.52 7.04 11.28
N THR A 190 -16.19 7.46 10.21
CA THR A 190 -16.44 8.87 9.90
C THR A 190 -17.79 9.31 10.46
N ALA A 191 -18.12 10.58 10.31
CA ALA A 191 -19.38 11.13 10.81
C ALA A 191 -20.65 10.42 10.25
N ASP A 192 -20.55 9.80 9.06
CA ASP A 192 -21.69 9.19 8.38
C ASP A 192 -21.34 7.91 7.59
N GLY A 193 -20.18 7.30 7.89
CA GLY A 193 -19.72 6.12 7.20
C GLY A 193 -18.38 5.61 7.71
N LEU A 194 -17.58 5.05 6.79
CA LEU A 194 -16.32 4.37 7.06
C LEU A 194 -15.25 4.78 6.06
N ALA A 195 -13.99 4.70 6.47
CA ALA A 195 -12.81 4.71 5.61
C ALA A 195 -11.81 3.68 6.13
N MET A 196 -10.90 3.17 5.28
CA MET A 196 -9.80 2.29 5.72
C MET A 196 -8.55 3.11 6.03
N ALA A 197 -7.79 2.67 7.03
CA ALA A 197 -6.44 3.13 7.33
C ALA A 197 -5.62 1.92 7.82
N ASN A 198 -4.94 1.25 6.90
CA ASN A 198 -4.43 -0.11 7.11
C ASN A 198 -2.91 -0.16 7.42
N GLN A 199 -2.18 0.95 7.29
CA GLN A 199 -0.76 1.01 7.55
C GLN A 199 -0.46 1.05 9.08
N ALA A 200 0.50 0.28 9.58
CA ALA A 200 1.40 -0.63 8.86
C ALA A 200 0.81 -2.07 8.76
N ASP A 201 0.10 -2.54 9.78
CA ASP A 201 -0.29 -3.92 10.01
C ASP A 201 -1.77 -4.02 10.38
N ALA A 202 -2.65 -3.41 9.60
CA ALA A 202 -4.06 -3.34 9.93
C ALA A 202 -5.01 -3.71 8.78
N ALA A 203 -4.53 -4.18 7.62
CA ALA A 203 -5.41 -4.66 6.57
C ALA A 203 -6.16 -5.92 6.99
N HIS A 204 -5.50 -6.81 7.73
CA HIS A 204 -6.10 -8.04 8.28
C HIS A 204 -7.18 -7.78 9.35
N LEU A 205 -7.26 -6.56 9.88
CA LEU A 205 -8.38 -6.14 10.74
C LEU A 205 -9.66 -5.85 9.93
N VAL A 206 -9.54 -5.81 8.60
CA VAL A 206 -10.65 -5.52 7.68
C VAL A 206 -11.03 -6.73 6.86
N PHE A 207 -10.08 -7.44 6.29
CA PHE A 207 -10.31 -8.61 5.43
C PHE A 207 -9.18 -9.64 5.55
N PRO A 208 -9.47 -10.94 5.39
CA PRO A 208 -8.43 -11.97 5.34
C PRO A 208 -7.45 -11.71 4.20
N CYS A 209 -6.15 -11.69 4.50
CA CYS A 209 -5.12 -11.38 3.50
C CYS A 209 -3.76 -11.96 3.90
N ASN A 210 -2.78 -11.80 3.02
CA ASN A 210 -1.36 -11.90 3.32
C ASN A 210 -0.85 -10.49 3.64
N ASP A 211 -0.87 -10.09 4.92
CA ASP A 211 -0.74 -8.69 5.33
C ASP A 211 0.73 -8.27 5.47
N HIS A 212 1.43 -8.23 4.34
CA HIS A 212 2.81 -7.76 4.30
C HIS A 212 3.12 -7.00 3.00
N PRO A 213 3.89 -5.90 3.03
CA PRO A 213 4.17 -5.07 1.86
C PRO A 213 4.95 -5.79 0.75
N SER A 214 5.61 -6.90 1.04
CA SER A 214 6.31 -7.69 0.01
C SER A 214 5.38 -8.44 -0.94
N ASP A 215 4.13 -8.69 -0.56
CA ASP A 215 3.13 -9.41 -1.36
C ASP A 215 2.11 -8.43 -1.95
N LYS A 216 2.42 -7.95 -3.17
CA LYS A 216 1.59 -7.00 -3.91
C LYS A 216 0.69 -7.73 -4.89
N ALA A 217 -0.61 -7.45 -4.86
CA ALA A 217 -1.62 -8.12 -5.66
C ALA A 217 -2.52 -7.14 -6.43
N MET A 218 -3.27 -7.65 -7.41
CA MET A 218 -4.35 -6.91 -8.07
C MET A 218 -5.60 -6.91 -7.20
N PHE A 219 -6.32 -5.78 -7.15
CA PHE A 219 -7.55 -5.69 -6.35
C PHE A 219 -8.78 -5.41 -7.20
N THR A 220 -9.86 -6.10 -6.87
CA THR A 220 -11.24 -5.77 -7.26
C THR A 220 -12.04 -5.50 -5.98
N PHE A 221 -12.67 -4.35 -5.90
CA PHE A 221 -13.56 -3.97 -4.80
C PHE A 221 -15.00 -3.94 -5.29
N ARG A 222 -15.91 -4.62 -4.58
CA ARG A 222 -17.36 -4.61 -4.80
C ARG A 222 -18.05 -4.12 -3.54
N ILE A 223 -18.52 -2.89 -3.53
CA ILE A 223 -19.00 -2.23 -2.32
C ILE A 223 -20.48 -1.95 -2.47
N THR A 224 -21.31 -2.60 -1.66
CA THR A 224 -22.75 -2.40 -1.64
C THR A 224 -23.13 -1.53 -0.44
N ALA A 225 -23.86 -0.44 -0.69
CA ALA A 225 -24.39 0.42 0.36
C ALA A 225 -25.80 0.92 0.01
N PRO A 226 -26.61 1.33 1.02
CA PRO A 226 -27.95 1.87 0.83
C PRO A 226 -27.94 3.20 0.07
N ASP A 227 -29.07 3.51 -0.56
CA ASP A 227 -29.29 4.82 -1.19
C ASP A 227 -28.94 5.97 -0.25
N GLY A 228 -28.36 7.02 -0.81
CA GLY A 228 -27.84 8.18 -0.07
C GLY A 228 -26.38 8.07 0.37
N HIS A 229 -25.76 6.89 0.24
CA HIS A 229 -24.32 6.71 0.39
C HIS A 229 -23.61 6.71 -0.97
N THR A 230 -22.34 7.02 -0.94
CA THR A 230 -21.39 6.89 -2.06
C THR A 230 -20.27 5.99 -1.57
N ALA A 231 -19.90 4.98 -2.36
CA ALA A 231 -18.74 4.15 -2.08
C ALA A 231 -17.65 4.36 -3.12
N VAL A 232 -16.41 4.39 -2.66
CA VAL A 232 -15.20 4.49 -3.50
C VAL A 232 -14.10 3.58 -2.98
N ALA A 233 -13.22 3.17 -3.90
CA ALA A 233 -12.01 2.41 -3.55
C ALA A 233 -10.84 2.79 -4.46
N ASN A 234 -9.66 2.19 -4.22
CA ASN A 234 -8.49 2.34 -5.09
C ASN A 234 -8.80 1.95 -6.55
N GLY A 235 -7.99 2.44 -7.46
CA GLY A 235 -8.06 2.11 -8.89
C GLY A 235 -9.18 2.83 -9.63
N LEU A 236 -9.56 2.30 -10.80
CA LEU A 236 -10.57 2.89 -11.67
C LEU A 236 -11.97 2.31 -11.42
N PRO A 237 -13.03 3.10 -11.56
CA PRO A 237 -14.39 2.58 -11.54
C PRO A 237 -14.60 1.60 -12.70
N ALA A 238 -15.14 0.42 -12.40
CA ALA A 238 -15.42 -0.66 -13.35
C ALA A 238 -16.91 -0.93 -13.53
N GLY A 239 -17.78 -0.22 -12.81
CA GLY A 239 -19.23 -0.30 -12.91
C GLY A 239 -19.94 0.12 -11.64
N ALA A 240 -21.25 0.31 -11.77
CA ALA A 240 -22.15 0.51 -10.65
C ALA A 240 -23.51 -0.11 -10.99
N ASP A 241 -23.94 -1.08 -10.21
CA ASP A 241 -25.21 -1.77 -10.36
C ASP A 241 -26.19 -1.29 -9.29
N ARG A 242 -27.29 -0.71 -9.74
CA ARG A 242 -28.32 -0.19 -8.85
C ARG A 242 -29.50 -1.16 -8.78
N THR A 243 -29.78 -1.62 -7.58
CA THR A 243 -30.99 -2.36 -7.26
C THR A 243 -31.91 -1.51 -6.38
N ARG A 244 -33.13 -1.99 -6.08
CA ARG A 244 -34.05 -1.22 -5.24
C ARG A 244 -33.48 -1.00 -3.83
N GLY A 245 -33.14 0.27 -3.53
CA GLY A 245 -32.68 0.71 -2.21
C GLY A 245 -31.17 0.56 -1.95
N THR A 246 -30.40 0.00 -2.90
CA THR A 246 -28.94 -0.14 -2.75
C THR A 246 -28.21 0.05 -4.07
N THR A 247 -26.92 0.40 -3.99
CA THR A 247 -26.01 0.42 -5.13
C THR A 247 -24.78 -0.38 -4.79
N THR A 248 -24.28 -1.17 -5.76
CA THR A 248 -23.00 -1.86 -5.69
C THR A 248 -22.04 -1.19 -6.66
N TRP A 249 -20.98 -0.58 -6.15
CA TRP A 249 -19.90 -0.01 -6.95
C TRP A 249 -18.77 -1.02 -7.09
N THR A 250 -18.21 -1.10 -8.30
CA THR A 250 -17.04 -1.93 -8.59
C THR A 250 -15.87 -1.04 -8.96
N TYR A 251 -14.71 -1.28 -8.33
CA TYR A 251 -13.43 -0.64 -8.63
C TYR A 251 -12.36 -1.70 -8.88
N ARG A 252 -11.37 -1.38 -9.74
CA ARG A 252 -10.25 -2.27 -10.03
C ARG A 252 -8.93 -1.51 -10.07
N THR A 253 -7.90 -2.07 -9.45
CA THR A 253 -6.53 -1.60 -9.65
C THR A 253 -6.02 -2.04 -11.02
N GLN A 254 -5.14 -1.24 -11.60
CA GLN A 254 -4.46 -1.54 -12.87
C GLN A 254 -2.99 -1.90 -12.63
N HIS A 255 -2.53 -1.76 -11.39
CA HIS A 255 -1.19 -2.05 -10.91
C HIS A 255 -1.29 -2.83 -9.60
N PRO A 256 -0.31 -3.71 -9.31
CA PRO A 256 -0.30 -4.42 -8.04
C PRO A 256 -0.15 -3.45 -6.86
N MET A 257 -0.74 -3.80 -5.74
CA MET A 257 -0.82 -2.97 -4.54
C MET A 257 -0.62 -3.83 -3.31
N ALA A 258 0.13 -3.34 -2.32
CA ALA A 258 0.23 -3.96 -1.01
C ALA A 258 -1.10 -3.79 -0.24
N THR A 259 -1.40 -4.72 0.67
CA THR A 259 -2.64 -4.75 1.46
C THR A 259 -2.81 -3.51 2.32
N GLU A 260 -1.73 -2.99 2.88
CA GLU A 260 -1.71 -1.80 3.74
C GLU A 260 -2.15 -0.51 3.00
N LEU A 261 -2.05 -0.49 1.66
CA LEU A 261 -2.47 0.64 0.81
C LEU A 261 -3.93 0.53 0.33
N ALA A 262 -4.64 -0.54 0.71
CA ALA A 262 -6.03 -0.73 0.35
C ALA A 262 -6.91 0.34 1.00
N GLN A 263 -7.79 0.95 0.19
CA GLN A 263 -8.71 1.98 0.62
C GLN A 263 -10.12 1.71 0.13
N VAL A 264 -11.06 1.68 1.05
CA VAL A 264 -12.49 1.77 0.79
C VAL A 264 -13.06 2.89 1.64
N SER A 265 -13.83 3.78 1.05
CA SER A 265 -14.61 4.78 1.78
C SER A 265 -16.08 4.69 1.42
N ILE A 266 -16.92 4.71 2.43
CA ILE A 266 -18.39 4.70 2.33
C ILE A 266 -18.93 5.86 3.15
N GLY A 267 -19.80 6.69 2.59
CA GLY A 267 -20.37 7.83 3.31
C GLY A 267 -21.17 8.75 2.41
N ARG A 268 -21.65 9.87 2.96
CA ARG A 268 -22.36 10.92 2.20
C ARG A 268 -21.37 11.86 1.55
N SER A 269 -20.65 11.32 0.56
CA SER A 269 -19.58 12.00 -0.14
C SER A 269 -19.95 12.38 -1.56
N THR A 270 -19.28 13.40 -2.09
CA THR A 270 -19.32 13.79 -3.49
C THR A 270 -18.01 13.36 -4.13
N ILE A 271 -18.08 12.66 -5.25
CA ILE A 271 -16.92 12.38 -6.11
C ILE A 271 -16.80 13.54 -7.09
N TRP A 272 -15.62 14.16 -7.11
CA TRP A 272 -15.33 15.26 -8.01
C TRP A 272 -14.33 14.81 -9.07
N HIS A 273 -14.84 14.62 -10.29
CA HIS A 273 -14.03 14.23 -11.43
C HIS A 273 -13.36 15.45 -12.06
N ARG A 274 -12.07 15.35 -12.31
CA ARG A 274 -11.24 16.37 -12.96
C ARG A 274 -10.19 15.68 -13.84
N THR A 275 -9.45 16.48 -14.59
CA THR A 275 -8.37 15.99 -15.44
C THR A 275 -7.05 16.61 -14.97
N GLY A 276 -6.09 15.76 -14.73
CA GLY A 276 -4.70 16.11 -14.41
C GLY A 276 -3.81 16.19 -15.65
N PRO A 277 -2.48 16.25 -15.46
CA PRO A 277 -1.52 16.26 -16.54
C PRO A 277 -1.73 15.06 -17.48
N HIS A 278 -1.50 15.30 -18.77
CA HIS A 278 -1.59 14.27 -19.82
C HIS A 278 -2.92 13.52 -19.91
N GLY A 279 -4.01 14.14 -19.45
CA GLY A 279 -5.31 13.51 -19.44
C GLY A 279 -5.53 12.54 -18.28
N LEU A 280 -4.68 12.54 -17.25
CA LEU A 280 -4.82 11.69 -16.05
C LEU A 280 -6.19 11.94 -15.39
N PRO A 281 -7.05 10.92 -15.26
CA PRO A 281 -8.30 11.04 -14.51
C PRO A 281 -8.02 11.34 -13.04
N LEU A 282 -8.59 12.43 -12.51
CA LEU A 282 -8.56 12.75 -11.09
C LEU A 282 -9.95 12.53 -10.47
N ARG A 283 -9.96 11.91 -9.30
CA ARG A 283 -11.18 11.49 -8.61
C ARG A 283 -11.08 11.83 -7.13
N ASP A 284 -11.46 13.07 -6.79
CA ASP A 284 -11.43 13.49 -5.39
C ASP A 284 -12.75 13.15 -4.71
N VAL A 285 -12.66 12.73 -3.46
CA VAL A 285 -13.79 12.31 -2.62
C VAL A 285 -13.86 13.20 -1.40
N VAL A 286 -14.94 13.94 -1.27
CA VAL A 286 -15.10 14.90 -0.18
C VAL A 286 -16.49 14.76 0.46
N PRO A 287 -16.59 14.95 1.78
CA PRO A 287 -17.91 15.03 2.43
C PRO A 287 -18.75 16.12 1.77
N THR A 288 -19.94 15.76 1.30
CA THR A 288 -20.80 16.65 0.48
C THR A 288 -21.01 18.02 1.13
N ARG A 289 -21.19 18.05 2.46
CA ARG A 289 -21.39 19.28 3.25
C ARG A 289 -20.20 20.22 3.30
N HIS A 290 -18.97 19.72 3.00
CA HIS A 290 -17.73 20.51 3.06
C HIS A 290 -17.14 20.82 1.68
N ARG A 291 -17.79 20.40 0.60
CA ARG A 291 -17.29 20.52 -0.78
C ARG A 291 -16.78 21.92 -1.14
N ALA A 292 -17.55 22.96 -0.81
CA ALA A 292 -17.18 24.33 -1.17
C ALA A 292 -15.90 24.81 -0.47
N LYS A 293 -15.68 24.42 0.80
CA LYS A 293 -14.47 24.77 1.57
C LYS A 293 -13.24 24.03 1.09
N LEU A 294 -13.39 22.81 0.57
CA LEU A 294 -12.31 21.94 0.17
C LEU A 294 -11.87 22.16 -1.28
N ALA A 295 -12.75 22.71 -2.13
CA ALA A 295 -12.49 22.94 -3.55
C ALA A 295 -11.18 23.67 -3.90
N PRO A 296 -10.75 24.73 -3.18
CA PRO A 296 -9.50 25.43 -3.48
C PRO A 296 -8.25 24.54 -3.31
N TRP A 297 -8.30 23.60 -2.37
CA TRP A 297 -7.20 22.65 -2.13
C TRP A 297 -7.12 21.60 -3.24
N LEU A 298 -8.26 21.03 -3.63
CA LEU A 298 -8.33 20.08 -4.74
C LEU A 298 -7.75 20.67 -6.03
N ALA A 299 -7.97 21.96 -6.28
CA ALA A 299 -7.48 22.65 -7.48
C ALA A 299 -5.94 22.66 -7.58
N LYS A 300 -5.20 22.39 -6.50
CA LYS A 300 -3.73 22.36 -6.49
C LYS A 300 -3.16 21.07 -7.10
N THR A 301 -3.87 19.96 -6.97
CA THR A 301 -3.40 18.60 -7.32
C THR A 301 -2.80 18.48 -8.73
N PRO A 302 -3.40 19.02 -9.82
CA PRO A 302 -2.79 18.90 -11.14
C PRO A 302 -1.40 19.53 -11.23
N GLY A 303 -1.21 20.69 -10.61
CA GLY A 303 0.10 21.37 -10.56
C GLY A 303 1.13 20.62 -9.71
N GLN A 304 0.69 20.00 -8.62
CA GLN A 304 1.54 19.17 -7.76
C GLN A 304 2.00 17.90 -8.47
N ILE A 305 1.11 17.25 -9.24
CA ILE A 305 1.47 16.09 -10.06
C ILE A 305 2.50 16.48 -11.10
N SER A 306 2.30 17.59 -11.86
CA SER A 306 3.28 18.07 -12.83
C SER A 306 4.62 18.34 -12.17
N TRP A 307 4.62 18.97 -11.00
CA TRP A 307 5.83 19.26 -10.24
C TRP A 307 6.58 17.98 -9.83
N MET A 308 5.87 16.95 -9.38
CA MET A 308 6.48 15.66 -9.07
C MET A 308 6.99 14.94 -10.33
N GLU A 309 6.25 14.99 -11.45
CA GLU A 309 6.68 14.39 -12.71
C GLU A 309 7.99 15.00 -13.22
N ASP A 310 8.21 16.30 -13.01
CA ASP A 310 9.48 16.96 -13.34
C ASP A 310 10.66 16.43 -12.51
N LYS A 311 10.44 15.95 -11.31
CA LYS A 311 11.45 15.41 -10.39
C LYS A 311 11.65 13.91 -10.56
N ALA A 312 10.59 13.14 -10.37
CA ALA A 312 10.62 11.67 -10.26
C ALA A 312 10.23 10.94 -11.55
N GLY A 313 9.81 11.66 -12.59
CA GLY A 313 9.29 11.08 -13.82
C GLY A 313 7.78 10.86 -13.78
N ARG A 314 7.24 10.30 -14.85
CA ARG A 314 5.80 10.15 -15.09
C ARG A 314 5.05 9.55 -13.90
N TYR A 315 3.86 10.08 -13.59
CA TYR A 315 2.96 9.52 -12.58
C TYR A 315 2.72 8.02 -12.86
N PRO A 316 2.91 7.13 -11.87
CA PRO A 316 3.00 5.70 -12.14
C PRO A 316 1.65 5.00 -12.40
N PHE A 317 0.52 5.58 -11.98
CA PHE A 317 -0.77 4.92 -12.01
C PHE A 317 -1.76 5.53 -13.01
N ALA A 318 -2.92 4.87 -13.17
CA ALA A 318 -3.94 5.26 -14.15
C ALA A 318 -4.92 6.33 -13.64
N THR A 319 -4.91 6.66 -12.35
CA THR A 319 -5.76 7.68 -11.72
C THR A 319 -5.14 8.16 -10.43
N TYR A 320 -5.53 9.36 -9.98
CA TYR A 320 -5.22 9.86 -8.65
C TYR A 320 -6.43 10.60 -8.06
N GLY A 321 -6.45 10.78 -6.76
CA GLY A 321 -7.41 11.62 -6.07
C GLY A 321 -7.12 11.74 -4.59
N LEU A 322 -7.77 12.71 -3.96
CA LEU A 322 -7.72 12.95 -2.53
C LEU A 322 -9.02 12.45 -1.90
N LEU A 323 -8.93 11.61 -0.90
CA LEU A 323 -10.03 11.22 -0.04
C LEU A 323 -9.96 12.03 1.25
N MET A 324 -10.93 12.90 1.47
CA MET A 324 -11.02 13.70 2.68
C MET A 324 -12.03 13.08 3.64
N ALA A 325 -11.55 12.40 4.66
CA ALA A 325 -12.40 11.79 5.68
C ALA A 325 -12.95 12.85 6.65
N ASP A 326 -14.22 12.69 7.02
CA ASP A 326 -14.85 13.51 8.07
C ASP A 326 -14.69 12.83 9.44
N ALA A 327 -13.42 12.62 9.79
CA ALA A 327 -12.96 12.03 11.04
C ALA A 327 -11.68 12.72 11.50
N SER A 328 -11.44 12.75 12.79
CA SER A 328 -10.16 13.22 13.37
C SER A 328 -9.26 12.01 13.51
N ILE A 329 -8.48 11.71 12.46
CA ILE A 329 -7.57 10.56 12.43
C ILE A 329 -6.16 10.91 12.91
N GLY A 330 -5.80 12.18 12.89
CA GLY A 330 -4.49 12.63 13.37
C GLY A 330 -3.35 12.53 12.34
N PHE A 331 -3.58 11.96 11.14
CA PHE A 331 -2.58 11.73 10.09
C PHE A 331 -3.17 11.89 8.67
N ALA A 332 -2.33 11.82 7.67
CA ALA A 332 -2.67 11.51 6.29
C ALA A 332 -2.08 10.15 5.92
N LEU A 333 -2.53 9.53 4.82
CA LEU A 333 -2.09 8.21 4.41
C LEU A 333 -2.12 8.10 2.89
N GLU A 334 -1.05 7.58 2.33
CA GLU A 334 -0.74 7.50 0.91
C GLU A 334 -1.53 6.42 0.14
N THR A 335 -2.67 5.94 0.61
CA THR A 335 -3.39 4.83 -0.03
C THR A 335 -3.38 4.94 -1.56
N GLN A 336 -3.02 3.84 -2.24
CA GLN A 336 -2.64 3.87 -3.66
C GLN A 336 -3.75 4.45 -4.53
N THR A 337 -3.45 5.46 -5.33
CA THR A 337 -4.37 6.19 -6.24
C THR A 337 -5.45 7.03 -5.56
N LEU A 338 -5.55 7.02 -4.21
CA LEU A 338 -6.60 7.73 -3.47
C LEU A 338 -6.10 8.06 -2.06
N SER A 339 -5.20 9.05 -1.92
CA SER A 339 -4.59 9.40 -0.63
C SER A 339 -5.61 9.91 0.37
N LEU A 340 -5.58 9.36 1.58
CA LEU A 340 -6.49 9.68 2.67
C LEU A 340 -5.98 10.88 3.48
N PHE A 341 -6.87 11.83 3.73
CA PHE A 341 -6.60 12.99 4.57
C PHE A 341 -7.74 13.21 5.57
N GLU A 342 -7.40 13.67 6.74
CA GLU A 342 -8.44 14.24 7.59
C GLU A 342 -8.84 15.64 7.10
N ARG A 343 -10.12 15.95 7.21
CA ARG A 343 -10.68 17.24 6.81
C ARG A 343 -10.03 18.43 7.52
N GLU A 344 -9.68 18.26 8.78
CA GLU A 344 -9.16 19.35 9.64
C GLU A 344 -7.85 19.93 9.11
N LEU A 345 -6.99 19.15 8.45
CA LEU A 345 -5.80 19.65 7.79
C LEU A 345 -6.09 20.83 6.83
N PHE A 346 -7.23 20.78 6.15
CA PHE A 346 -7.61 21.76 5.13
C PHE A 346 -8.49 22.92 5.68
N THR A 347 -8.97 22.80 6.89
CA THR A 347 -9.94 23.74 7.46
C THR A 347 -9.46 24.45 8.71
N ASP A 348 -8.31 24.07 9.27
CA ASP A 348 -7.69 24.75 10.41
C ASP A 348 -7.01 26.05 9.93
N PRO A 349 -7.50 27.24 10.35
CA PRO A 349 -6.94 28.52 9.93
C PRO A 349 -5.55 28.80 10.53
N ALA A 350 -5.10 28.02 11.50
CA ALA A 350 -3.78 28.15 12.10
C ALA A 350 -2.67 27.54 11.21
N LEU A 351 -3.04 26.69 10.26
CA LEU A 351 -2.08 26.05 9.36
C LEU A 351 -1.82 26.95 8.14
N PRO A 352 -0.56 27.34 7.87
CA PRO A 352 -0.25 28.14 6.70
C PRO A 352 -0.45 27.34 5.41
N PRO A 353 -0.92 27.97 4.32
CA PRO A 353 -1.21 27.26 3.05
C PRO A 353 -0.02 26.45 2.52
N TRP A 354 1.20 26.98 2.59
CA TRP A 354 2.40 26.25 2.13
C TRP A 354 2.60 24.93 2.86
N TYR A 355 2.25 24.88 4.15
CA TYR A 355 2.36 23.67 4.97
C TYR A 355 1.33 22.62 4.52
N VAL A 356 0.06 23.01 4.36
CA VAL A 356 -0.99 22.10 3.88
C VAL A 356 -0.65 21.54 2.49
N GLU A 357 -0.18 22.41 1.59
CA GLU A 357 0.25 22.01 0.24
C GLU A 357 1.46 21.07 0.28
N SER A 358 2.40 21.25 1.21
CA SER A 358 3.55 20.36 1.33
C SER A 358 3.17 18.97 1.85
N ILE A 359 2.19 18.86 2.77
CA ILE A 359 1.65 17.56 3.19
C ILE A 359 0.91 16.87 2.02
N MET A 360 0.16 17.62 1.20
CA MET A 360 -0.44 17.05 -0.01
C MET A 360 0.62 16.47 -0.95
N VAL A 361 1.79 17.10 -1.05
CA VAL A 361 2.91 16.61 -1.89
C VAL A 361 3.61 15.44 -1.22
N HIS A 362 3.70 15.38 0.11
CA HIS A 362 4.20 14.21 0.84
C HIS A 362 3.40 12.96 0.44
N GLU A 363 2.08 12.98 0.60
CA GLU A 363 1.20 11.86 0.23
C GLU A 363 1.19 11.56 -1.28
N LEU A 364 1.40 12.58 -2.10
CA LEU A 364 1.52 12.40 -3.55
C LEU A 364 2.85 11.73 -3.92
N ALA A 365 3.96 12.09 -3.27
CA ALA A 365 5.29 11.53 -3.53
C ALA A 365 5.34 10.02 -3.25
N HIS A 366 4.61 9.57 -2.26
CA HIS A 366 4.46 8.16 -1.98
C HIS A 366 3.92 7.34 -3.16
N GLN A 367 3.18 7.94 -4.09
CA GLN A 367 2.71 7.20 -5.25
C GLN A 367 3.87 6.64 -6.09
N TRP A 368 5.03 7.31 -6.10
CA TRP A 368 6.29 6.79 -6.68
C TRP A 368 7.10 5.99 -5.66
N PHE A 369 7.27 6.52 -4.42
CA PHE A 369 8.16 6.03 -3.37
C PHE A 369 7.32 5.47 -2.19
N GLY A 370 6.99 4.21 -2.23
CA GLY A 370 6.11 3.52 -1.28
C GLY A 370 5.06 2.68 -2.01
N ASN A 371 4.36 3.26 -2.97
CA ASN A 371 3.26 2.58 -3.66
C ASN A 371 3.73 1.90 -4.94
N SER A 372 4.29 2.62 -5.91
CA SER A 372 4.86 1.98 -7.11
C SER A 372 6.09 1.15 -6.76
N VAL A 373 7.02 1.74 -6.01
CA VAL A 373 8.17 1.03 -5.43
C VAL A 373 7.91 0.85 -3.94
N GLY A 374 7.42 -0.31 -3.53
CA GLY A 374 7.13 -0.63 -2.12
C GLY A 374 8.37 -1.11 -1.35
N PRO A 375 8.35 -1.08 -0.03
CA PRO A 375 9.41 -1.64 0.80
C PRO A 375 9.34 -3.18 0.75
N ARG A 376 10.50 -3.84 0.74
CA ARG A 376 10.54 -5.30 0.80
C ARG A 376 10.24 -5.81 2.20
N THR A 377 10.66 -5.08 3.21
CA THR A 377 10.40 -5.32 4.63
C THR A 377 10.07 -3.99 5.31
N TRP A 378 9.42 -4.03 6.45
CA TRP A 378 9.14 -2.81 7.21
C TRP A 378 10.41 -2.08 7.70
N SER A 379 11.55 -2.75 7.73
CA SER A 379 12.84 -2.08 7.98
C SER A 379 13.27 -1.15 6.83
N ASP A 380 12.74 -1.35 5.63
CA ASP A 380 12.99 -0.51 4.45
C ASP A 380 12.04 0.72 4.36
N LEU A 381 11.17 0.93 5.35
CA LEU A 381 10.20 2.04 5.43
C LEU A 381 10.82 3.43 5.21
N TRP A 382 12.09 3.62 5.57
CA TRP A 382 12.81 4.86 5.35
C TRP A 382 12.87 5.27 3.87
N LEU A 383 12.81 4.28 2.94
CA LEU A 383 12.75 4.53 1.48
C LEU A 383 11.42 5.17 1.07
N ASN A 384 10.34 4.91 1.79
CA ASN A 384 9.05 5.56 1.54
C ASN A 384 9.06 6.96 2.18
N GLU A 385 9.16 7.02 3.49
CA GLU A 385 9.00 8.22 4.29
C GLU A 385 10.11 9.26 4.06
N GLY A 386 11.34 8.77 3.86
CA GLY A 386 12.48 9.64 3.57
C GLY A 386 12.31 10.39 2.26
N HIS A 387 11.87 9.70 1.19
CA HIS A 387 11.63 10.36 -0.10
C HIS A 387 10.41 11.28 -0.05
N ALA A 388 9.31 10.86 0.58
CA ALA A 388 8.13 11.72 0.73
C ALA A 388 8.47 13.00 1.52
N THR A 389 9.21 12.88 2.63
CA THR A 389 9.69 14.02 3.43
C THR A 389 10.66 14.91 2.63
N TRP A 390 11.49 14.31 1.78
CA TRP A 390 12.38 15.03 0.88
C TRP A 390 11.62 15.93 -0.11
N TYR A 391 10.64 15.38 -0.82
CA TYR A 391 9.83 16.13 -1.78
C TYR A 391 8.90 17.14 -1.10
N GLU A 392 8.36 16.82 0.07
CA GLU A 392 7.66 17.74 0.94
C GLU A 392 8.52 18.97 1.27
N ALA A 393 9.78 18.74 1.67
CA ALA A 393 10.70 19.82 2.02
C ALA A 393 11.03 20.73 0.83
N LEU A 394 11.30 20.13 -0.33
CA LEU A 394 11.55 20.87 -1.58
C LEU A 394 10.34 21.70 -1.99
N TYR A 395 9.15 21.13 -1.95
CA TYR A 395 7.92 21.86 -2.31
C TYR A 395 7.62 22.99 -1.33
N ALA A 396 7.80 22.75 -0.03
CA ALA A 396 7.60 23.77 1.00
C ALA A 396 8.53 24.97 0.80
N GLU A 397 9.81 24.75 0.47
CA GLU A 397 10.77 25.82 0.17
C GLU A 397 10.30 26.69 -0.99
N GLU A 398 9.86 26.08 -2.10
CA GLU A 398 9.33 26.80 -3.27
C GLU A 398 8.05 27.61 -2.98
N ARG A 399 7.35 27.31 -1.86
CA ARG A 399 6.09 27.97 -1.44
C ARG A 399 6.26 28.93 -0.27
N GLY A 400 7.52 29.28 0.08
CA GLY A 400 7.82 30.24 1.15
C GLY A 400 7.92 29.62 2.54
N GLY A 401 8.03 28.30 2.64
CA GLY A 401 8.43 27.60 3.84
C GLY A 401 9.94 27.75 4.14
N ARG A 402 10.43 26.98 5.12
CA ARG A 402 11.88 26.94 5.40
C ARG A 402 12.65 26.36 4.20
N THR A 403 13.88 26.85 4.00
CA THR A 403 14.78 26.26 3.01
C THR A 403 15.10 24.81 3.33
N LEU A 404 15.40 24.03 2.30
CA LEU A 404 15.82 22.63 2.44
C LEU A 404 17.01 22.53 3.41
N GLU A 405 18.04 23.35 3.22
CA GLU A 405 19.22 23.37 4.08
C GLU A 405 18.85 23.65 5.55
N ALA A 406 18.00 24.64 5.82
CA ALA A 406 17.58 24.97 7.18
C ALA A 406 16.77 23.84 7.83
N ARG A 407 15.96 23.10 7.05
CA ARG A 407 15.25 21.91 7.53
C ARG A 407 16.20 20.76 7.81
N MET A 408 17.14 20.48 6.92
CA MET A 408 18.14 19.42 7.07
C MET A 408 19.10 19.71 8.22
N ARG A 409 19.49 20.95 8.44
CA ARG A 409 20.27 21.35 9.61
C ARG A 409 19.51 21.06 10.93
N ALA A 410 18.24 21.46 11.01
CA ALA A 410 17.42 21.15 12.19
C ALA A 410 17.26 19.64 12.42
N ALA A 411 17.07 18.88 11.34
CA ALA A 411 17.03 17.40 11.39
C ALA A 411 18.37 16.83 11.87
N TYR A 412 19.49 17.36 11.38
CA TYR A 412 20.83 16.93 11.80
C TYR A 412 21.07 17.18 13.29
N GLU A 413 20.71 18.36 13.79
CA GLU A 413 20.83 18.72 15.20
C GLU A 413 20.07 17.77 16.12
N ALA A 414 18.90 17.24 15.69
CA ALA A 414 18.05 16.33 16.45
C ALA A 414 18.34 14.83 16.21
N SER A 415 19.08 14.49 15.16
CA SER A 415 19.14 13.13 14.61
C SER A 415 19.72 12.08 15.56
N ASP A 416 20.71 12.41 16.38
CA ASP A 416 21.26 11.49 17.38
C ASP A 416 20.23 11.16 18.48
N GLY A 417 19.40 12.12 18.86
CA GLY A 417 18.28 11.90 19.78
C GLY A 417 17.24 10.95 19.18
N TRP A 418 16.90 11.11 17.90
CA TRP A 418 15.98 10.23 17.20
C TRP A 418 16.52 8.80 17.05
N ARG A 419 17.83 8.65 16.72
CA ARG A 419 18.50 7.34 16.66
C ARG A 419 18.51 6.64 18.02
N ALA A 420 18.76 7.38 19.09
CA ALA A 420 18.72 6.85 20.44
C ALA A 420 17.31 6.39 20.85
N ALA A 421 16.26 7.09 20.46
CA ALA A 421 14.87 6.76 20.77
C ALA A 421 14.28 5.70 19.84
N GLY A 422 14.41 5.88 18.51
CA GLY A 422 13.72 5.10 17.48
C GLY A 422 14.60 4.14 16.67
N GLY A 423 15.91 4.10 16.90
CA GLY A 423 16.88 3.39 16.07
C GLY A 423 17.31 4.21 14.84
N PRO A 424 18.32 3.74 14.08
CA PRO A 424 18.73 4.39 12.84
C PRO A 424 17.68 4.21 11.73
N PRO A 425 17.71 5.01 10.64
CA PRO A 425 16.68 5.00 9.59
C PRO A 425 16.36 3.63 9.01
N ALA A 426 17.35 2.83 8.63
CA ALA A 426 17.17 1.51 8.02
C ALA A 426 17.16 0.35 9.04
N ALA A 427 17.19 0.65 10.34
CA ALA A 427 17.03 -0.32 11.42
C ALA A 427 16.21 0.28 12.57
N PRO A 428 14.98 0.76 12.29
CA PRO A 428 14.12 1.32 13.31
C PRO A 428 13.83 0.28 14.39
N ARG A 429 13.54 0.73 15.60
CA ARG A 429 13.12 -0.17 16.68
C ARG A 429 11.73 -0.70 16.39
N ALA A 430 11.49 -1.96 16.74
CA ALA A 430 10.16 -2.54 16.68
C ALA A 430 9.15 -1.71 17.49
N PRO A 431 7.90 -1.64 17.07
CA PRO A 431 6.84 -0.99 17.83
C PRO A 431 6.58 -1.74 19.14
N GLU A 432 6.02 -1.07 20.13
CA GLU A 432 5.52 -1.74 21.32
C GLU A 432 4.24 -2.54 20.97
N PRO A 433 4.01 -3.70 21.59
CA PRO A 433 2.79 -4.46 21.38
C PRO A 433 1.54 -3.60 21.55
N GLY A 434 0.62 -3.66 20.57
CA GLY A 434 -0.60 -2.85 20.53
C GLY A 434 -0.40 -1.39 20.09
N ARG A 435 0.83 -0.99 19.70
CA ARG A 435 1.16 0.36 19.21
C ARG A 435 1.95 0.29 17.92
N GLN A 436 1.41 -0.37 16.94
CA GLN A 436 2.08 -0.67 15.68
C GLN A 436 2.46 0.57 14.88
N ILE A 437 1.68 1.65 14.98
CA ILE A 437 2.00 2.97 14.40
C ILE A 437 3.30 3.57 14.99
N GLY A 438 3.82 2.99 16.05
CA GLY A 438 5.07 3.42 16.69
C GLY A 438 6.34 3.25 15.86
N ILE A 439 6.28 2.67 14.65
CA ILE A 439 7.42 2.68 13.70
C ILE A 439 7.56 4.01 12.98
N PHE A 440 6.47 4.79 12.86
CA PHE A 440 6.41 6.09 12.18
C PHE A 440 6.97 7.19 13.10
N ARG A 441 8.29 7.23 13.22
CA ARG A 441 9.03 8.16 14.10
C ARG A 441 9.91 9.08 13.27
N PRO A 442 10.38 10.22 13.81
CA PRO A 442 11.21 11.19 13.07
C PRO A 442 12.46 10.62 12.42
N ASN A 443 13.01 9.50 12.93
CA ASN A 443 14.17 8.83 12.34
C ASN A 443 13.90 8.25 10.95
N VAL A 444 12.67 7.79 10.64
CA VAL A 444 12.30 7.27 9.32
C VAL A 444 11.78 8.35 8.38
N TYR A 445 11.40 9.54 8.88
CA TYR A 445 10.98 10.72 8.13
C TYR A 445 12.16 11.68 7.88
N ALA A 446 12.29 12.68 8.73
CA ALA A 446 13.34 13.70 8.61
C ALA A 446 14.75 13.13 8.77
N GLY A 447 14.93 12.08 9.59
CA GLY A 447 16.20 11.35 9.71
C GLY A 447 16.57 10.61 8.42
N ALA A 448 15.60 10.08 7.68
CA ALA A 448 15.79 9.46 6.38
C ALA A 448 16.00 10.50 5.26
N ALA A 449 15.22 11.58 5.24
CA ALA A 449 15.46 12.70 4.32
C ALA A 449 16.87 13.31 4.50
N LEU A 450 17.40 13.30 5.72
CA LEU A 450 18.77 13.70 6.00
C LEU A 450 19.81 12.76 5.36
N VAL A 451 19.54 11.45 5.25
CA VAL A 451 20.38 10.51 4.50
C VAL A 451 20.41 10.88 3.02
N LEU A 452 19.24 11.20 2.44
CA LEU A 452 19.14 11.63 1.04
C LEU A 452 19.87 12.95 0.80
N TYR A 453 19.80 13.88 1.74
CA TYR A 453 20.54 15.15 1.66
C TYR A 453 22.04 14.90 1.68
N ALA A 454 22.55 14.10 2.63
CA ALA A 454 23.95 13.74 2.71
C ALA A 454 24.46 13.05 1.44
N LEU A 455 23.64 12.14 0.88
CA LEU A 455 23.96 11.49 -0.39
C LEU A 455 24.03 12.47 -1.56
N ARG A 456 23.08 13.42 -1.62
CA ARG A 456 23.08 14.45 -2.66
C ARG A 456 24.33 15.35 -2.58
N GLU A 457 24.75 15.74 -1.38
CA GLU A 457 25.99 16.51 -1.19
C GLU A 457 27.24 15.70 -1.58
N GLU A 458 27.22 14.38 -1.35
CA GLU A 458 28.34 13.46 -1.63
C GLU A 458 28.51 13.16 -3.14
N ILE A 459 27.40 12.94 -3.88
CA ILE A 459 27.45 12.54 -5.31
C ILE A 459 27.11 13.71 -6.27
N GLY A 460 26.66 14.82 -5.74
CA GLY A 460 26.23 15.98 -6.50
C GLY A 460 24.78 15.88 -7.01
N ARG A 461 24.17 17.03 -7.23
CA ARG A 461 22.76 17.19 -7.59
C ARG A 461 22.35 16.38 -8.82
N THR A 462 23.11 16.44 -9.90
CA THR A 462 22.76 15.79 -11.18
C THR A 462 22.74 14.25 -11.04
N ALA A 463 23.72 13.67 -10.33
CA ALA A 463 23.76 12.24 -10.09
C ALA A 463 22.62 11.79 -9.17
N PHE A 464 22.30 12.61 -8.16
CA PHE A 464 21.18 12.34 -7.25
C PHE A 464 19.83 12.38 -7.99
N GLU A 465 19.54 13.40 -8.78
CA GLU A 465 18.30 13.48 -9.59
C GLU A 465 18.16 12.32 -10.58
N ARG A 466 19.29 11.82 -11.12
CA ARG A 466 19.30 10.61 -11.93
C ARG A 466 18.97 9.36 -11.10
N LEU A 467 19.53 9.26 -9.88
CA LEU A 467 19.26 8.16 -8.95
C LEU A 467 17.76 8.04 -8.66
N GLU A 468 17.10 9.16 -8.33
CA GLU A 468 15.67 9.20 -8.03
C GLU A 468 14.81 8.66 -9.19
N ARG A 469 15.10 9.11 -10.42
CA ARG A 469 14.37 8.65 -11.61
C ARG A 469 14.66 7.19 -11.97
N ASP A 470 15.92 6.78 -11.88
CA ASP A 470 16.35 5.40 -12.16
C ASP A 470 15.76 4.44 -11.11
N TRP A 471 15.67 4.86 -9.84
CA TRP A 471 15.06 4.08 -8.76
C TRP A 471 13.61 3.73 -9.08
N VAL A 472 12.79 4.73 -9.35
CA VAL A 472 11.37 4.55 -9.67
C VAL A 472 11.18 3.71 -10.94
N THR A 473 12.00 3.95 -11.96
CA THR A 473 11.88 3.23 -13.24
C THR A 473 12.23 1.75 -13.11
N ARG A 474 13.30 1.44 -12.36
CA ARG A 474 13.82 0.06 -12.24
C ARG A 474 12.99 -0.84 -11.34
N HIS A 475 12.38 -0.27 -10.33
CA HIS A 475 11.63 -1.03 -9.31
C HIS A 475 10.11 -0.85 -9.43
N ARG A 476 9.64 -0.23 -10.52
CA ARG A 476 8.23 0.04 -10.76
C ARG A 476 7.36 -1.20 -10.54
N ASP A 477 6.24 -0.99 -9.82
CA ASP A 477 5.23 -2.01 -9.50
C ASP A 477 5.76 -3.19 -8.65
N GLY A 478 6.98 -3.07 -8.14
CA GLY A 478 7.64 -4.08 -7.32
C GLY A 478 7.95 -3.60 -5.91
N THR A 479 8.81 -4.38 -5.25
CA THR A 479 9.37 -4.05 -3.93
C THR A 479 10.89 -3.97 -4.01
N ALA A 480 11.50 -3.16 -3.13
CA ALA A 480 12.93 -2.97 -3.12
C ALA A 480 13.47 -2.87 -1.68
N THR A 481 14.76 -3.11 -1.53
CA THR A 481 15.46 -3.09 -0.25
C THR A 481 16.42 -1.91 -0.14
N THR A 482 16.84 -1.59 1.07
CA THR A 482 17.95 -0.67 1.35
C THR A 482 19.22 -1.06 0.58
N SER A 483 19.51 -2.36 0.44
CA SER A 483 20.66 -2.84 -0.34
C SER A 483 20.53 -2.53 -1.83
N ASP A 484 19.32 -2.60 -2.40
CA ASP A 484 19.07 -2.23 -3.79
C ASP A 484 19.36 -0.75 -4.02
N PHE A 485 18.94 0.10 -3.08
CA PHE A 485 19.20 1.55 -3.13
C PHE A 485 20.71 1.84 -3.08
N VAL A 486 21.44 1.24 -2.14
CA VAL A 486 22.90 1.41 -2.01
C VAL A 486 23.63 0.96 -3.28
N ARG A 487 23.22 -0.17 -3.87
CA ARG A 487 23.81 -0.67 -5.14
C ARG A 487 23.56 0.30 -6.29
N LEU A 488 22.33 0.80 -6.43
CA LEU A 488 21.99 1.75 -7.49
C LEU A 488 22.73 3.08 -7.32
N ALA A 489 22.79 3.61 -6.09
CA ALA A 489 23.55 4.81 -5.78
C ALA A 489 25.03 4.66 -6.14
N SER A 490 25.65 3.53 -5.77
CA SER A 490 27.04 3.20 -6.10
C SER A 490 27.27 3.11 -7.61
N HIS A 491 26.36 2.45 -8.33
CA HIS A 491 26.43 2.36 -9.79
C HIS A 491 26.40 3.74 -10.47
N ILE A 492 25.49 4.61 -10.03
CA ILE A 492 25.34 5.97 -10.60
C ILE A 492 26.55 6.86 -10.26
N ALA A 493 27.08 6.73 -9.04
CA ALA A 493 28.26 7.45 -8.60
C ALA A 493 29.57 6.95 -9.25
N GLY A 494 29.54 5.77 -9.89
CA GLY A 494 30.73 5.12 -10.47
C GLY A 494 31.75 4.63 -9.42
N ARG A 495 31.35 4.49 -8.16
CA ARG A 495 32.16 4.02 -7.04
C ARG A 495 31.30 3.39 -5.95
N ASP A 496 31.89 2.54 -5.12
CA ASP A 496 31.19 1.96 -3.97
C ASP A 496 30.84 3.05 -2.94
N LEU A 497 29.56 3.14 -2.60
CA LEU A 497 29.04 4.05 -1.59
C LEU A 497 28.61 3.32 -0.30
N ALA A 498 28.81 1.99 -0.18
CA ALA A 498 28.40 1.26 1.02
C ALA A 498 29.13 1.78 2.27
N GLY A 499 30.43 2.07 2.16
CA GLY A 499 31.23 2.67 3.25
C GLY A 499 30.72 4.06 3.69
N PHE A 500 30.14 4.83 2.78
CA PHE A 500 29.53 6.12 3.07
C PHE A 500 28.12 5.97 3.64
N LEU A 501 27.25 5.18 2.98
CA LEU A 501 25.83 5.08 3.32
C LEU A 501 25.54 4.25 4.58
N ASN A 502 26.28 3.15 4.83
CA ASN A 502 26.00 2.30 5.97
C ASN A 502 26.06 3.01 7.33
N PRO A 503 27.01 3.91 7.62
CA PRO A 503 26.97 4.71 8.85
C PRO A 503 25.74 5.62 8.95
N TRP A 504 25.26 6.16 7.84
CA TRP A 504 24.04 6.97 7.79
C TRP A 504 22.77 6.14 8.04
N LEU A 505 22.72 4.94 7.48
CA LEU A 505 21.54 4.05 7.49
C LEU A 505 21.44 3.23 8.78
N TYR A 506 22.58 2.76 9.33
CA TYR A 506 22.62 1.80 10.44
C TYR A 506 23.40 2.29 11.66
N GLY A 507 24.12 3.38 11.56
CA GLY A 507 24.94 3.90 12.66
C GLY A 507 24.12 4.37 13.86
N ALA A 508 24.59 4.15 15.06
CA ALA A 508 23.98 4.65 16.30
C ALA A 508 24.10 6.18 16.43
N ARG A 509 25.04 6.79 15.71
CA ARG A 509 25.25 8.25 15.64
C ARG A 509 25.22 8.70 14.19
N THR A 510 24.84 9.95 13.99
CA THR A 510 24.82 10.60 12.70
C THR A 510 26.25 10.94 12.28
N PRO A 511 26.71 10.53 11.07
CA PRO A 511 28.01 10.92 10.55
C PRO A 511 28.13 12.42 10.30
N SER A 512 29.37 12.94 10.11
CA SER A 512 29.61 14.32 9.71
C SER A 512 28.92 14.62 8.37
N MET A 513 28.23 15.77 8.28
CA MET A 513 27.51 16.16 7.07
C MET A 513 28.48 16.63 5.98
N PRO A 514 28.44 16.01 4.80
CA PRO A 514 29.21 16.51 3.65
C PRO A 514 28.84 17.97 3.33
N GLY A 515 29.87 18.79 3.07
CA GLY A 515 29.65 20.22 2.80
C GLY A 515 29.41 21.10 4.03
N HIS A 516 29.08 20.52 5.19
CA HIS A 516 28.74 21.26 6.41
C HIS A 516 29.46 20.71 7.66
N PRO A 517 30.81 20.80 7.72
CA PRO A 517 31.58 20.24 8.83
C PRO A 517 31.27 20.93 10.19
N GLU A 518 30.68 22.12 10.15
CA GLU A 518 30.28 22.90 11.35
C GLU A 518 28.97 22.41 11.97
N TRP A 519 28.18 21.57 11.29
CA TRP A 519 26.96 21.05 11.88
C TRP A 519 27.28 20.07 13.00
N THR A 520 26.54 20.18 14.11
CA THR A 520 26.69 19.32 15.28
C THR A 520 25.36 18.70 15.65
N SER A 521 25.37 17.37 15.87
CA SER A 521 24.23 16.66 16.42
C SER A 521 24.42 16.49 17.93
N THR A 522 23.40 16.83 18.70
CA THR A 522 23.45 16.69 20.16
C THR A 522 22.44 15.62 20.60
N ALA A 523 22.93 14.57 21.26
CA ALA A 523 22.06 13.66 21.99
C ALA A 523 21.45 14.37 23.22
N ARG A 524 20.46 15.24 23.00
CA ARG A 524 19.58 15.64 24.10
C ARG A 524 18.79 14.39 24.49
N THR A 525 18.86 14.02 25.76
CA THR A 525 17.93 13.05 26.35
C THR A 525 16.52 13.44 25.94
N ALA A 526 15.90 12.60 25.11
CA ALA A 526 14.51 12.76 24.71
C ALA A 526 13.69 12.82 26.00
N THR A 527 13.17 13.99 26.31
CA THR A 527 12.06 14.10 27.26
C THR A 527 10.92 13.25 26.69
N ALA A 528 10.36 12.41 27.53
CA ALA A 528 9.40 11.35 27.24
C ALA A 528 8.55 11.59 26.00
N ASP A 529 8.54 10.55 25.15
CA ASP A 529 7.75 10.39 23.93
C ASP A 529 6.40 11.10 24.01
N PRO A 530 6.09 12.10 23.17
CA PRO A 530 4.75 12.64 23.13
C PRO A 530 3.83 11.51 22.66
N ARG A 531 2.80 11.24 23.45
CA ARG A 531 1.86 10.13 23.22
C ARG A 531 1.33 10.16 21.78
N PRO A 532 1.36 9.02 21.05
CA PRO A 532 0.69 8.91 19.74
C PRO A 532 -0.78 9.32 19.92
N GLY A 533 -1.27 10.18 19.05
CA GLY A 533 -2.67 10.62 19.09
C GLY A 533 -2.95 12.00 19.70
N THR A 534 -1.96 12.72 20.21
CA THR A 534 -2.14 14.11 20.61
C THR A 534 -1.79 15.06 19.46
N ARG A 535 -2.61 16.10 19.27
CA ARG A 535 -2.53 17.15 18.22
C ARG A 535 -1.13 17.77 17.98
N GLY A 536 -0.11 17.37 18.75
CA GLY A 536 1.25 17.89 18.69
C GLY A 536 2.16 17.30 17.62
N HIS A 537 1.93 16.08 17.13
CA HIS A 537 2.84 15.44 16.16
C HIS A 537 2.88 16.10 14.78
N ARG A 538 1.82 16.81 14.40
CA ARG A 538 1.70 17.49 13.11
C ARG A 538 2.51 18.78 12.98
N ALA A 539 2.59 19.57 14.04
CA ALA A 539 3.25 20.88 13.96
C ALA A 539 4.71 20.83 14.40
N GLU A 540 5.07 19.95 15.34
CA GLU A 540 6.39 19.98 15.98
C GLU A 540 7.49 19.31 15.15
N SER A 541 7.19 18.27 14.36
CA SER A 541 8.20 17.63 13.50
C SER A 541 8.59 18.52 12.31
N LEU A 542 7.66 19.33 11.80
CA LEU A 542 7.82 20.13 10.59
C LEU A 542 8.03 21.62 10.86
N LEU A 543 7.47 22.19 11.93
CA LEU A 543 7.66 23.60 12.26
C LEU A 543 8.95 23.86 13.07
N GLY A 544 9.62 22.80 13.54
CA GLY A 544 10.82 22.90 14.39
C GLY A 544 10.55 23.70 15.66
N ALA A 545 10.96 23.22 16.80
CA ALA A 545 10.77 23.84 18.12
C ALA A 545 11.28 25.29 18.22
N SER A 546 10.63 26.26 17.60
CA SER A 546 10.82 27.68 17.84
C SER A 546 9.64 28.52 17.33
N ALA A 547 8.45 28.25 17.90
CA ALA A 547 7.48 29.30 18.08
C ALA A 547 7.66 29.84 19.50
N HIS A 548 8.55 30.79 19.68
CA HIS A 548 8.51 31.69 20.81
C HIS A 548 7.14 32.38 20.77
N ARG A 549 6.27 32.03 21.71
CA ARG A 549 5.09 32.84 22.03
C ARG A 549 5.59 34.21 22.45
N PRO A 550 5.16 35.32 21.83
CA PRO A 550 5.34 36.62 22.41
C PRO A 550 4.50 36.66 23.71
N GLY A 551 5.15 36.94 24.83
CA GLY A 551 4.49 37.13 26.08
C GLY A 551 3.46 38.27 25.99
N GLY A 552 2.19 37.94 26.15
CA GLY A 552 1.14 38.89 26.41
C GLY A 552 1.21 39.30 27.90
N SER A 553 1.75 40.47 28.18
CA SER A 553 1.55 41.16 29.43
C SER A 553 0.08 41.46 29.59
N ARG A 554 -0.49 40.97 30.69
CA ARG A 554 -1.78 41.48 31.21
C ARG A 554 -1.52 42.82 31.92
N GLU A 555 -2.21 43.83 31.52
CA GLU A 555 -2.84 44.81 32.39
C GLU A 555 -4.33 44.85 32.12
#